data_331398ade8e4f82f05308ff75a670363
#
_entry.id   331398ade8e4f82f05308ff75a670363
#
_cell.length_a   1.000
_cell.length_b   1.000
_cell.length_c   1.000
_cell.angle_alpha   90.00
_cell.angle_beta   90.00
_cell.angle_gamma   90.00
#
_symmetry.space_group_name_H-M   'P 1'
#
loop_
_entity.id
_entity.type
_entity.pdbx_description
1 polymer ?
#
loop_
_entity_poly.entity_id
_entity_poly.type
_entity_poly.pdbx_seq_one_letter_code
_entity_poly.pdbx_strand_id
1 'polypeptide(L)'
;IIVASREEGSGTRDAFQELVMRDALITENAILQQSNGALRTTVANTPNAIAYLSFGYLDKSVKVLPLDGVEATEENASNGTYPVVRPLNMLTNGEPQGVVKAFLDFILGPEGQAIVRAEGYIPVK
;
A
#
# COMPACT_ATOMS: atom_id res chain seq x y z
N ILE A 1 -15.37 -15.73 -8.83
CA ILE A 1 -14.36 -14.70 -8.44
C ILE A 1 -12.99 -15.33 -8.54
N ILE A 2 -12.05 -14.66 -9.20
CA ILE A 2 -10.65 -15.06 -9.29
C ILE A 2 -9.88 -14.19 -8.30
N VAL A 3 -9.21 -14.81 -7.33
CA VAL A 3 -8.40 -14.09 -6.35
C VAL A 3 -6.98 -13.98 -6.86
N ALA A 4 -6.44 -12.77 -6.88
CA ALA A 4 -5.03 -12.53 -7.13
C ALA A 4 -4.38 -11.89 -5.89
N SER A 5 -3.15 -12.31 -5.57
CA SER A 5 -2.45 -11.92 -4.34
C SER A 5 -0.97 -11.68 -4.60
N ARG A 6 -0.29 -11.08 -3.64
CA ARG A 6 1.15 -10.98 -3.62
C ARG A 6 1.79 -12.26 -3.05
N GLU A 7 3.02 -12.44 -3.40
CA GLU A 7 3.90 -13.49 -2.86
C GLU A 7 4.11 -13.34 -1.34
N GLU A 8 4.64 -14.37 -0.70
CA GLU A 8 5.09 -14.31 0.69
C GLU A 8 6.25 -13.33 0.85
N GLY A 9 6.30 -12.63 1.99
CA GLY A 9 7.27 -11.58 2.27
C GLY A 9 6.92 -10.22 1.66
N SER A 10 5.77 -10.10 0.98
CA SER A 10 5.26 -8.81 0.51
C SER A 10 4.64 -8.04 1.67
N GLY A 11 5.21 -6.88 2.01
CA GLY A 11 4.63 -6.00 3.02
C GLY A 11 3.20 -5.51 2.70
N THR A 12 2.80 -5.45 1.41
CA THR A 12 1.41 -5.15 1.03
C THR A 12 0.49 -6.34 1.35
N ARG A 13 0.96 -7.58 1.16
CA ARG A 13 0.23 -8.79 1.56
C ARG A 13 0.09 -8.86 3.07
N ASP A 14 1.18 -8.61 3.81
CA ASP A 14 1.17 -8.65 5.27
C ASP A 14 0.16 -7.63 5.84
N ALA A 15 0.16 -6.41 5.31
CA ALA A 15 -0.82 -5.39 5.71
C ALA A 15 -2.27 -5.81 5.42
N PHE A 16 -2.53 -6.39 4.24
CA PHE A 16 -3.87 -6.89 3.90
C PHE A 16 -4.28 -8.06 4.80
N GLN A 17 -3.36 -8.99 5.06
CA GLN A 17 -3.60 -10.12 5.96
C GLN A 17 -3.94 -9.65 7.38
N GLU A 18 -3.17 -8.70 7.90
CA GLU A 18 -3.33 -8.21 9.27
C GLU A 18 -4.59 -7.35 9.43
N LEU A 19 -4.80 -6.39 8.54
CA LEU A 19 -5.84 -5.37 8.70
C LEU A 19 -7.21 -5.80 8.18
N VAL A 20 -7.25 -6.65 7.15
CA VAL A 20 -8.49 -7.07 6.50
C VAL A 20 -8.85 -8.51 6.79
N MET A 21 -7.93 -9.45 6.52
CA MET A 21 -8.19 -10.89 6.69
C MET A 21 -8.15 -11.34 8.15
N ARG A 22 -7.30 -10.72 8.97
CA ARG A 22 -7.10 -11.05 10.38
C ARG A 22 -6.76 -12.54 10.56
N ASP A 23 -7.65 -13.30 11.18
CA ASP A 23 -7.49 -14.75 11.40
C ASP A 23 -7.86 -15.61 10.17
N ALA A 24 -8.51 -15.03 9.16
CA ALA A 24 -8.84 -15.72 7.91
C ALA A 24 -7.62 -15.78 6.99
N LEU A 25 -7.50 -16.82 6.18
CA LEU A 25 -6.38 -17.00 5.25
C LEU A 25 -6.78 -16.63 3.83
N ILE A 26 -5.83 -16.06 3.08
CA ILE A 26 -5.96 -15.92 1.63
C ILE A 26 -5.96 -17.33 1.04
N THR A 27 -6.87 -17.59 0.10
CA THR A 27 -6.99 -18.89 -0.54
C THR A 27 -5.67 -19.33 -1.20
N GLU A 28 -5.32 -20.61 -1.06
CA GLU A 28 -4.16 -21.21 -1.72
C GLU A 28 -4.27 -21.21 -3.26
N ASN A 29 -5.49 -21.10 -3.80
CA ASN A 29 -5.73 -21.02 -5.24
C ASN A 29 -5.57 -19.59 -5.81
N ALA A 30 -5.07 -18.64 -5.02
CA ALA A 30 -4.83 -17.29 -5.50
C ALA A 30 -3.70 -17.25 -6.53
N ILE A 31 -3.88 -16.46 -7.58
CA ILE A 31 -2.81 -16.18 -8.55
C ILE A 31 -1.78 -15.27 -7.86
N LEU A 32 -0.56 -15.76 -7.68
CA LEU A 32 0.49 -15.01 -7.01
C LEU A 32 1.27 -14.14 -8.00
N GLN A 33 1.51 -12.89 -7.61
CA GLN A 33 2.28 -11.91 -8.38
C GLN A 33 3.37 -11.26 -7.53
N GLN A 34 4.54 -11.03 -8.14
CA GLN A 34 5.74 -10.53 -7.44
C GLN A 34 5.82 -9.00 -7.33
N SER A 35 4.83 -8.27 -7.83
CA SER A 35 4.78 -6.81 -7.70
C SER A 35 3.36 -6.29 -7.74
N ASN A 36 3.14 -5.07 -7.19
CA ASN A 36 1.86 -4.38 -7.29
C ASN A 36 1.46 -4.10 -8.75
N GLY A 37 2.45 -3.76 -9.60
CA GLY A 37 2.20 -3.54 -11.02
C GLY A 37 1.73 -4.79 -11.75
N ALA A 38 2.37 -5.95 -11.50
CA ALA A 38 1.94 -7.24 -12.06
C ALA A 38 0.55 -7.62 -11.55
N LEU A 39 0.28 -7.40 -10.26
CA LEU A 39 -1.02 -7.69 -9.67
C LEU A 39 -2.13 -6.82 -10.30
N ARG A 40 -1.89 -5.51 -10.48
CA ARG A 40 -2.81 -4.62 -11.20
C ARG A 40 -3.09 -5.11 -12.62
N THR A 41 -2.04 -5.45 -13.38
CA THR A 41 -2.15 -5.97 -14.73
C THR A 41 -2.99 -7.26 -14.78
N THR A 42 -2.80 -8.14 -13.80
CA THR A 42 -3.60 -9.37 -13.68
C THR A 42 -5.08 -9.05 -13.52
N VAL A 43 -5.44 -8.13 -12.62
CA VAL A 43 -6.85 -7.72 -12.43
C VAL A 43 -7.41 -7.05 -13.67
N ALA A 44 -6.65 -6.13 -14.29
CA ALA A 44 -7.09 -5.40 -15.48
C ALA A 44 -7.39 -6.33 -16.68
N ASN A 45 -6.68 -7.44 -16.81
CA ASN A 45 -6.80 -8.37 -17.93
C ASN A 45 -7.61 -9.64 -17.60
N THR A 46 -8.05 -9.81 -16.37
CA THR A 46 -8.77 -11.04 -15.94
C THR A 46 -10.18 -10.68 -15.47
N PRO A 47 -11.21 -10.95 -16.27
CA PRO A 47 -12.59 -10.75 -15.85
C PRO A 47 -12.90 -11.46 -14.52
N ASN A 48 -13.64 -10.79 -13.64
CA ASN A 48 -14.00 -11.28 -12.30
C ASN A 48 -12.83 -11.49 -11.34
N ALA A 49 -11.64 -10.94 -11.63
CA ALA A 49 -10.53 -10.93 -10.68
C ALA A 49 -10.69 -9.83 -9.63
N ILE A 50 -10.24 -10.14 -8.42
CA ILE A 50 -10.12 -9.20 -7.30
C ILE A 50 -8.73 -9.31 -6.68
N ALA A 51 -8.18 -8.16 -6.25
CA ALA A 51 -6.91 -8.10 -5.55
C ALA A 51 -6.87 -6.88 -4.63
N TYR A 52 -5.77 -6.71 -3.92
CA TYR A 52 -5.40 -5.52 -3.15
C TYR A 52 -4.11 -4.91 -3.71
N LEU A 53 -4.00 -3.59 -3.66
CA LEU A 53 -2.84 -2.86 -4.20
C LEU A 53 -2.42 -1.75 -3.23
N SER A 54 -1.14 -1.40 -3.27
CA SER A 54 -0.68 -0.14 -2.66
C SER A 54 -1.21 1.06 -3.45
N PHE A 55 -1.49 2.15 -2.76
CA PHE A 55 -2.16 3.35 -3.27
C PHE A 55 -1.51 3.90 -4.56
N GLY A 56 -0.19 4.03 -4.59
CA GLY A 56 0.56 4.54 -5.75
C GLY A 56 0.48 3.71 -7.02
N TYR A 57 -0.15 2.53 -6.97
CA TYR A 57 -0.34 1.65 -8.15
C TYR A 57 -1.76 1.68 -8.71
N LEU A 58 -2.66 2.46 -8.12
CA LEU A 58 -4.03 2.60 -8.60
C LEU A 58 -4.09 3.51 -9.83
N ASP A 59 -4.79 3.06 -10.86
CA ASP A 59 -5.08 3.85 -12.05
C ASP A 59 -6.44 3.47 -12.64
N LYS A 60 -6.76 4.03 -13.80
CA LYS A 60 -8.04 3.82 -14.49
C LYS A 60 -8.24 2.41 -15.09
N SER A 61 -7.20 1.57 -15.07
CA SER A 61 -7.29 0.19 -15.59
C SER A 61 -8.02 -0.76 -14.65
N VAL A 62 -8.17 -0.37 -13.37
CA VAL A 62 -8.86 -1.16 -12.35
C VAL A 62 -9.89 -0.32 -11.61
N LYS A 63 -10.95 -0.98 -11.13
CA LYS A 63 -11.97 -0.34 -10.30
C LYS A 63 -11.58 -0.48 -8.82
N VAL A 64 -11.42 0.64 -8.14
CA VAL A 64 -11.25 0.66 -6.69
C VAL A 64 -12.59 0.43 -6.01
N LEU A 65 -12.60 -0.44 -5.01
CA LEU A 65 -13.79 -0.75 -4.22
C LEU A 65 -13.72 -0.03 -2.87
N PRO A 66 -14.82 0.59 -2.42
CA PRO A 66 -14.89 1.12 -1.07
C PRO A 66 -14.86 -0.03 -0.05
N LEU A 67 -14.30 0.22 1.12
CA LEU A 67 -14.35 -0.68 2.27
C LEU A 67 -15.31 -0.10 3.31
N ASP A 68 -16.29 -0.88 3.72
CA ASP A 68 -17.35 -0.45 4.66
C ASP A 68 -18.01 0.88 4.25
N GLY A 69 -18.14 1.11 2.93
CA GLY A 69 -18.70 2.34 2.36
C GLY A 69 -17.74 3.52 2.29
N VAL A 70 -16.49 3.35 2.73
CA VAL A 70 -15.45 4.40 2.69
C VAL A 70 -14.58 4.22 1.44
N GLU A 71 -14.49 5.27 0.64
CA GLU A 71 -13.63 5.28 -0.55
C GLU A 71 -12.15 5.36 -0.20
N ALA A 72 -11.31 4.67 -0.98
CA ALA A 72 -9.85 4.71 -0.86
C ALA A 72 -9.33 6.00 -1.50
N THR A 73 -9.36 7.10 -0.75
CA THR A 73 -8.81 8.40 -1.13
C THR A 73 -7.67 8.83 -0.22
N GLU A 74 -6.78 9.72 -0.70
CA GLU A 74 -5.72 10.31 0.13
C GLU A 74 -6.29 10.98 1.38
N GLU A 75 -7.40 11.70 1.23
CA GLU A 75 -8.09 12.37 2.33
C GLU A 75 -8.58 11.38 3.39
N ASN A 76 -9.30 10.33 2.98
CA ASN A 76 -9.83 9.32 3.90
C ASN A 76 -8.71 8.50 4.57
N ALA A 77 -7.61 8.28 3.88
CA ALA A 77 -6.45 7.62 4.45
C ALA A 77 -5.72 8.53 5.46
N SER A 78 -5.54 9.83 5.14
CA SER A 78 -4.84 10.79 6.00
C SER A 78 -5.63 11.14 7.28
N ASN A 79 -6.95 11.21 7.20
CA ASN A 79 -7.81 11.51 8.35
C ASN A 79 -8.19 10.27 9.19
N GLY A 80 -7.71 9.07 8.78
CA GLY A 80 -7.94 7.82 9.49
C GLY A 80 -9.33 7.21 9.29
N THR A 81 -10.15 7.74 8.36
CA THR A 81 -11.48 7.19 8.05
C THR A 81 -11.38 5.90 7.24
N TYR A 82 -10.40 5.79 6.32
CA TYR A 82 -10.16 4.57 5.57
C TYR A 82 -9.42 3.54 6.43
N PRO A 83 -9.96 2.32 6.61
CA PRO A 83 -9.48 1.41 7.65
C PRO A 83 -8.16 0.69 7.33
N VAL A 84 -7.73 0.69 6.06
CA VAL A 84 -6.53 -0.04 5.62
C VAL A 84 -5.43 0.94 5.25
N VAL A 85 -4.75 1.44 6.25
CA VAL A 85 -3.58 2.32 6.12
C VAL A 85 -2.46 1.78 7.00
N ARG A 86 -1.23 1.79 6.47
CA ARG A 86 -0.05 1.46 7.27
C ARG A 86 1.07 2.47 7.00
N PRO A 87 1.83 2.85 8.02
CA PRO A 87 2.98 3.72 7.85
C PRO A 87 4.15 2.96 7.20
N LEU A 88 4.98 3.69 6.46
CA LEU A 88 6.33 3.27 6.11
C LEU A 88 7.28 3.78 7.19
N ASN A 89 7.89 2.88 7.94
CA ASN A 89 8.78 3.22 9.04
C ASN A 89 10.24 3.18 8.60
N MET A 90 11.01 4.19 9.00
CA MET A 90 12.47 4.18 8.91
C MET A 90 13.06 3.77 10.26
N LEU A 91 14.04 2.87 10.23
CA LEU A 91 14.66 2.33 11.43
C LEU A 91 16.11 2.79 11.51
N THR A 92 16.54 3.19 12.71
CA THR A 92 17.92 3.55 13.02
C THR A 92 18.39 2.78 14.26
N ASN A 93 19.71 2.58 14.36
CA ASN A 93 20.29 2.00 15.56
C ASN A 93 20.56 3.13 16.59
N GLY A 94 19.59 3.41 17.44
CA GLY A 94 19.60 4.52 18.39
C GLY A 94 19.21 5.87 17.75
N GLU A 95 19.49 6.96 18.47
CA GLU A 95 19.19 8.32 18.01
C GLU A 95 19.99 8.68 16.76
N PRO A 96 19.33 9.12 15.67
CA PRO A 96 20.02 9.46 14.43
C PRO A 96 20.91 10.69 14.61
N GLN A 97 22.15 10.60 14.12
CA GLN A 97 23.12 11.67 14.15
C GLN A 97 23.82 11.86 12.79
N GLY A 98 24.47 13.02 12.60
CA GLY A 98 25.26 13.30 11.41
C GLY A 98 24.48 13.12 10.12
N VAL A 99 25.03 12.37 9.17
CA VAL A 99 24.44 12.14 7.83
C VAL A 99 23.11 11.41 7.92
N VAL A 100 22.95 10.45 8.84
CA VAL A 100 21.69 9.73 9.03
C VAL A 100 20.58 10.69 9.45
N LYS A 101 20.87 11.57 10.42
CA LYS A 101 19.90 12.60 10.83
C LYS A 101 19.54 13.53 9.68
N ALA A 102 20.55 14.02 8.95
CA ALA A 102 20.32 14.93 7.81
C ALA A 102 19.44 14.29 6.74
N PHE A 103 19.63 13.00 6.45
CA PHE A 103 18.81 12.26 5.50
C PHE A 103 17.35 12.10 5.98
N LEU A 104 17.15 11.79 7.25
CA LEU A 104 15.80 11.70 7.83
C LEU A 104 15.11 13.06 7.83
N ASP A 105 15.82 14.13 8.20
CA ASP A 105 15.29 15.51 8.17
C ASP A 105 14.89 15.92 6.73
N PHE A 106 15.68 15.51 5.71
CA PHE A 106 15.33 15.72 4.31
C PHE A 106 14.06 14.95 3.93
N ILE A 107 13.97 13.65 4.23
CA ILE A 107 12.78 12.84 3.90
C ILE A 107 11.52 13.41 4.55
N LEU A 108 11.62 13.82 5.82
CA LEU A 108 10.50 14.39 6.57
C LEU A 108 10.25 15.88 6.28
N GLY A 109 11.15 16.50 5.55
CA GLY A 109 11.06 17.90 5.11
C GLY A 109 10.17 18.08 3.87
N PRO A 110 9.89 19.34 3.50
CA PRO A 110 8.97 19.65 2.38
C PRO A 110 9.37 19.00 1.05
N GLU A 111 10.66 19.00 0.74
CA GLU A 111 11.18 18.44 -0.51
C GLU A 111 11.02 16.92 -0.56
N GLY A 112 11.38 16.21 0.53
CA GLY A 112 11.21 14.76 0.65
C GLY A 112 9.74 14.37 0.60
N GLN A 113 8.85 15.09 1.27
CA GLN A 113 7.43 14.82 1.27
C GLN A 113 6.77 15.13 -0.09
N ALA A 114 7.30 16.07 -0.87
CA ALA A 114 6.88 16.29 -2.26
C ALA A 114 7.23 15.09 -3.15
N ILE A 115 8.41 14.47 -2.95
CA ILE A 115 8.80 13.24 -3.64
C ILE A 115 7.89 12.08 -3.23
N VAL A 116 7.62 11.91 -1.94
CA VAL A 116 6.69 10.88 -1.42
C VAL A 116 5.34 10.97 -2.12
N ARG A 117 4.79 12.18 -2.26
CA ARG A 117 3.52 12.40 -2.97
C ARG A 117 3.63 12.11 -4.46
N ALA A 118 4.72 12.52 -5.11
CA ALA A 118 4.94 12.27 -6.54
C ALA A 118 5.02 10.78 -6.87
N GLU A 119 5.53 9.98 -5.94
CA GLU A 119 5.59 8.50 -6.04
C GLU A 119 4.25 7.82 -5.64
N GLY A 120 3.18 8.58 -5.41
CA GLY A 120 1.84 8.06 -5.11
C GLY A 120 1.65 7.57 -3.68
N TYR A 121 2.51 7.98 -2.76
CA TYR A 121 2.34 7.72 -1.33
C TYR A 121 1.73 8.93 -0.61
N ILE A 122 1.18 8.68 0.56
CA ILE A 122 0.53 9.71 1.37
C ILE A 122 1.60 10.38 2.25
N PRO A 123 1.83 11.69 2.13
CA PRO A 123 2.76 12.40 2.99
C PRO A 123 2.33 12.37 4.45
N VAL A 124 3.30 12.43 5.37
CA VAL A 124 3.05 12.48 6.82
C VAL A 124 2.89 13.91 7.35
N LYS A 125 3.16 14.89 6.51
CA LYS A 125 3.03 16.34 6.81
C LYS A 125 2.49 17.09 5.61
#